data_0dfa31dc2355461b41f64d4707c83375
#
_entry.id   0dfa31dc2355461b41f64d4707c83375
#
_cell.length_a   1.000
_cell.length_b   1.000
_cell.length_c   1.000
_cell.angle_alpha   90.00
_cell.angle_beta   90.00
_cell.angle_gamma   90.00
#
_symmetry.space_group_name_H-M   'P 1'
#
loop_
_entity.id
_entity.type
_entity.pdbx_description
1 polymer ?
#
loop_
_entity_poly.entity_id
_entity_poly.type
_entity_poly.pdbx_seq_one_letter_code
_entity_poly.pdbx_strand_id
1 'polypeptide(L)'
;MANSCVIKASRKQRVSGNNGPRRHQMQTHGTITTDVPQNVIESILQIATSYTGNDLGGDNYQISQHCDVKSVFTSSETYKQILLQECTAEDTINETNYMYWRKDIDTTAIEEYLTKAFIKPYRARISVMHGGNELNYHIDTDTSVLCRVQIPAKTTGSLFQWKTKTEEVSLDMQLGEAYFVNTGWLHRVINPADSTRIVLIFGIDYDNLPDKERLLVGEKN
;
A
#
# COMPACT_ATOMS: atom_id res chain seq x y z
N MET A 1 10.96 -21.96 32.84
CA MET A 1 10.41 -22.86 31.81
C MET A 1 9.71 -21.96 30.78
N ALA A 2 10.34 -21.74 29.65
CA ALA A 2 9.83 -20.85 28.60
C ALA A 2 8.95 -21.69 27.66
N ASN A 3 7.65 -21.41 27.63
CA ASN A 3 6.74 -22.00 26.67
C ASN A 3 6.99 -21.36 25.30
N SER A 4 7.61 -22.11 24.39
CA SER A 4 7.70 -21.74 22.99
C SER A 4 6.32 -21.92 22.35
N CYS A 5 5.63 -20.82 22.11
CA CYS A 5 4.41 -20.81 21.30
C CYS A 5 4.80 -21.00 19.83
N VAL A 6 4.72 -22.23 19.35
CA VAL A 6 4.86 -22.54 17.92
C VAL A 6 3.55 -22.15 17.24
N ILE A 7 3.49 -20.96 16.65
CA ILE A 7 2.36 -20.52 15.84
C ILE A 7 2.40 -21.31 14.53
N LYS A 8 1.47 -22.26 14.38
CA LYS A 8 1.21 -22.92 13.10
C LYS A 8 0.65 -21.86 12.13
N ALA A 9 1.48 -21.47 11.16
CA ALA A 9 1.01 -20.66 10.04
C ALA A 9 -0.15 -21.39 9.35
N SER A 10 -1.36 -20.84 9.44
CA SER A 10 -2.48 -21.33 8.67
C SER A 10 -2.14 -21.19 7.19
N ARG A 11 -2.20 -22.29 6.44
CA ARG A 11 -2.06 -22.28 4.99
C ARG A 11 -3.16 -21.37 4.44
N LYS A 12 -2.79 -20.12 4.06
CA LYS A 12 -3.68 -19.23 3.30
C LYS A 12 -4.13 -19.99 2.06
N GLN A 13 -5.44 -20.15 1.88
CA GLN A 13 -6.02 -20.63 0.64
C GLN A 13 -5.49 -19.73 -0.49
N ARG A 14 -4.86 -20.36 -1.48
CA ARG A 14 -4.50 -19.67 -2.72
C ARG A 14 -5.81 -19.21 -3.37
N VAL A 15 -5.97 -17.89 -3.50
CA VAL A 15 -6.98 -17.35 -4.40
C VAL A 15 -6.60 -17.85 -5.79
N SER A 16 -7.45 -18.67 -6.38
CA SER A 16 -7.23 -19.24 -7.70
C SER A 16 -7.19 -18.12 -8.72
N GLY A 17 -6.05 -17.89 -9.35
CA GLY A 17 -5.94 -17.00 -10.50
C GLY A 17 -4.75 -16.08 -10.56
N ASN A 18 -4.09 -15.77 -9.47
CA ASN A 18 -2.97 -14.84 -9.49
C ASN A 18 -1.64 -15.60 -9.50
N ASN A 19 -1.05 -15.75 -10.69
CA ASN A 19 0.25 -16.39 -10.91
C ASN A 19 1.38 -15.34 -11.09
N GLY A 20 1.25 -14.19 -10.42
CA GLY A 20 2.28 -13.17 -10.46
C GLY A 20 3.63 -13.67 -9.94
N PRO A 21 4.74 -13.03 -10.32
CA PRO A 21 6.06 -13.36 -9.83
C PRO A 21 6.17 -13.12 -8.33
N ARG A 22 6.96 -13.94 -7.64
CA ARG A 22 7.22 -13.77 -6.21
C ARG A 22 8.07 -12.52 -5.98
N ARG A 23 8.03 -11.97 -4.75
CA ARG A 23 8.77 -10.76 -4.36
C ARG A 23 10.24 -10.73 -4.79
N HIS A 24 10.94 -11.87 -4.78
CA HIS A 24 12.37 -11.94 -5.12
C HIS A 24 12.63 -11.96 -6.64
N GLN A 25 11.59 -12.12 -7.44
CA GLN A 25 11.64 -12.04 -8.90
C GLN A 25 11.31 -10.64 -9.41
N MET A 26 10.92 -9.73 -8.51
CA MET A 26 10.62 -8.34 -8.83
C MET A 26 11.55 -7.38 -8.10
N GLN A 27 11.79 -6.24 -8.72
CA GLN A 27 12.51 -5.13 -8.09
C GLN A 27 11.80 -4.68 -6.79
N THR A 28 12.51 -3.94 -5.94
CA THR A 28 11.91 -3.35 -4.74
C THR A 28 10.88 -2.29 -5.09
N HIS A 29 11.11 -1.51 -6.16
CA HIS A 29 10.22 -0.47 -6.66
C HIS A 29 10.48 -0.16 -8.13
N GLY A 30 9.59 0.63 -8.73
CA GLY A 30 9.76 1.23 -10.05
C GLY A 30 8.67 2.25 -10.34
N THR A 31 9.02 3.30 -11.07
CA THR A 31 8.05 4.29 -11.55
C THR A 31 7.21 3.67 -12.65
N ILE A 32 5.88 3.73 -12.50
CA ILE A 32 4.91 3.24 -13.49
C ILE A 32 4.58 4.35 -14.49
N THR A 33 4.29 5.54 -13.98
CA THR A 33 4.00 6.73 -14.80
C THR A 33 4.45 7.99 -14.09
N THR A 34 4.81 8.99 -14.85
CA THR A 34 5.19 10.34 -14.38
C THR A 34 4.10 11.38 -14.68
N ASP A 35 2.90 10.94 -15.08
CA ASP A 35 1.83 11.82 -15.56
C ASP A 35 0.49 11.47 -14.86
N VAL A 36 0.47 11.57 -13.54
CA VAL A 36 -0.77 11.48 -12.77
C VAL A 36 -1.50 12.83 -12.88
N PRO A 37 -2.76 12.87 -13.36
CA PRO A 37 -3.49 14.11 -13.58
C PRO A 37 -3.62 14.94 -12.30
N GLN A 38 -3.50 16.26 -12.43
CA GLN A 38 -3.55 17.20 -11.30
C GLN A 38 -4.88 17.13 -10.53
N ASN A 39 -6.01 16.93 -11.22
CA ASN A 39 -7.31 16.79 -10.58
C ASN A 39 -7.42 15.54 -9.70
N VAL A 40 -6.66 14.49 -9.99
CA VAL A 40 -6.55 13.29 -9.14
C VAL A 40 -5.80 13.63 -7.85
N ILE A 41 -4.68 14.34 -7.96
CA ILE A 41 -3.91 14.79 -6.79
C ILE A 41 -4.76 15.71 -5.90
N GLU A 42 -5.48 16.66 -6.50
CA GLU A 42 -6.39 17.57 -5.79
C GLU A 42 -7.52 16.81 -5.07
N SER A 43 -8.13 15.82 -5.74
CA SER A 43 -9.15 14.97 -5.13
C SER A 43 -8.61 14.20 -3.92
N ILE A 44 -7.41 13.61 -4.02
CA ILE A 44 -6.75 12.94 -2.88
C ILE A 44 -6.56 13.90 -1.71
N LEU A 45 -6.05 15.11 -1.96
CA LEU A 45 -5.83 16.13 -0.93
C LEU A 45 -7.13 16.60 -0.29
N GLN A 46 -8.16 16.84 -1.10
CA GLN A 46 -9.49 17.26 -0.63
C GLN A 46 -10.08 16.21 0.32
N ILE A 47 -10.09 14.93 -0.09
CA ILE A 47 -10.59 13.84 0.75
C ILE A 47 -9.77 13.73 2.04
N ALA A 48 -8.43 13.77 1.93
CA ALA A 48 -7.55 13.65 3.10
C ALA A 48 -7.78 14.73 4.15
N THR A 49 -8.16 15.94 3.73
CA THR A 49 -8.39 17.09 4.61
C THR A 49 -9.81 17.19 5.14
N SER A 50 -10.81 16.82 4.34
CA SER A 50 -12.23 16.92 4.71
C SER A 50 -12.76 15.73 5.50
N TYR A 51 -12.21 14.53 5.29
CA TYR A 51 -12.65 13.31 5.96
C TYR A 51 -12.15 13.28 7.41
N THR A 52 -13.08 13.29 8.36
CA THR A 52 -12.79 13.31 9.81
C THR A 52 -12.64 11.93 10.43
N GLY A 53 -13.10 10.87 9.74
CA GLY A 53 -12.99 9.48 10.19
C GLY A 53 -11.58 8.90 10.05
N ASN A 54 -11.41 7.72 10.62
CA ASN A 54 -10.24 6.88 10.41
C ASN A 54 -10.72 5.44 10.19
N ASP A 55 -10.56 4.94 8.97
CA ASP A 55 -10.97 3.59 8.57
C ASP A 55 -9.87 2.54 8.85
N LEU A 56 -8.80 2.95 9.53
CA LEU A 56 -7.90 1.99 10.19
C LEU A 56 -8.68 1.30 11.28
N GLY A 57 -9.23 0.20 10.92
CA GLY A 57 -9.83 -0.76 11.77
C GLY A 57 -10.48 -0.20 13.02
N GLY A 58 -11.72 -0.25 13.09
CA GLY A 58 -12.33 -0.75 14.30
C GLY A 58 -11.60 -2.07 14.63
N ASP A 59 -11.80 -2.62 15.80
CA ASP A 59 -11.13 -3.73 16.49
C ASP A 59 -10.64 -4.94 15.64
N ASN A 60 -10.82 -4.96 14.35
CA ASN A 60 -10.51 -6.05 13.43
C ASN A 60 -9.29 -5.83 12.53
N TYR A 61 -8.65 -4.66 12.51
CA TYR A 61 -7.44 -4.49 11.72
C TYR A 61 -6.22 -4.99 12.50
N GLN A 62 -6.09 -6.30 12.60
CA GLN A 62 -4.92 -6.95 13.15
C GLN A 62 -3.76 -6.89 12.16
N ILE A 63 -3.12 -5.71 12.04
CA ILE A 63 -1.79 -5.59 11.41
C ILE A 63 -0.77 -6.48 12.16
N SER A 64 -1.07 -6.80 13.41
CA SER A 64 -0.14 -7.41 14.34
C SER A 64 0.10 -8.91 14.19
N GLN A 65 -0.60 -9.63 13.33
CA GLN A 65 -0.45 -11.10 13.32
C GLN A 65 0.85 -11.61 12.70
N HIS A 66 1.65 -10.76 12.05
CA HIS A 66 2.89 -11.21 11.41
C HIS A 66 4.15 -10.40 11.77
N CYS A 67 4.04 -9.41 12.62
CA CYS A 67 5.18 -8.66 13.10
C CYS A 67 5.10 -8.60 14.63
N ASP A 68 6.17 -8.96 15.32
CA ASP A 68 6.39 -8.65 16.75
C ASP A 68 6.48 -7.13 17.01
N VAL A 69 5.78 -6.35 16.23
CA VAL A 69 5.78 -4.90 16.30
C VAL A 69 4.65 -4.48 17.23
N LYS A 70 5.03 -4.23 18.48
CA LYS A 70 4.17 -3.49 19.40
C LYS A 70 3.80 -2.17 18.75
N SER A 71 2.50 -2.04 18.42
CA SER A 71 1.82 -0.79 18.07
C SER A 71 2.54 0.14 17.10
N VAL A 72 2.45 -0.16 15.82
CA VAL A 72 2.84 0.80 14.78
C VAL A 72 1.89 2.00 14.73
N PHE A 73 0.69 1.89 15.30
CA PHE A 73 -0.34 2.92 15.26
C PHE A 73 -0.83 3.23 16.66
N THR A 74 -0.20 4.20 17.29
CA THR A 74 -0.54 4.58 18.66
C THR A 74 -1.75 5.51 18.74
N SER A 75 -2.13 6.20 17.66
CA SER A 75 -3.33 7.03 17.63
C SER A 75 -3.73 7.45 16.21
N SER A 76 -5.01 7.79 16.01
CA SER A 76 -5.51 8.46 14.80
C SER A 76 -4.86 9.83 14.55
N GLU A 77 -4.20 10.40 15.56
CA GLU A 77 -3.49 11.68 15.46
C GLU A 77 -2.18 11.57 14.68
N THR A 78 -1.55 10.40 14.67
CA THR A 78 -0.25 10.19 14.01
C THR A 78 -0.36 9.56 12.65
N TYR A 79 -1.37 8.70 12.47
CA TYR A 79 -1.60 7.98 11.22
C TYR A 79 -3.10 7.70 11.00
N LYS A 80 -3.58 7.98 9.81
CA LYS A 80 -4.96 7.75 9.39
C LYS A 80 -5.00 7.04 8.05
N GLN A 81 -5.95 6.12 7.88
CA GLN A 81 -6.33 5.60 6.57
C GLN A 81 -7.78 5.95 6.25
N ILE A 82 -8.04 6.25 4.99
CA ILE A 82 -9.37 6.52 4.46
C ILE A 82 -9.59 5.52 3.33
N LEU A 83 -10.46 4.54 3.56
CA LEU A 83 -10.84 3.58 2.53
C LEU A 83 -11.71 4.29 1.48
N LEU A 84 -11.38 4.11 0.21
CA LEU A 84 -12.16 4.60 -0.91
C LEU A 84 -13.01 3.48 -1.53
N GLN A 85 -12.68 2.23 -1.21
CA GLN A 85 -13.43 1.06 -1.65
C GLN A 85 -13.91 0.24 -0.46
N GLU A 86 -15.12 -0.30 -0.58
CA GLU A 86 -15.78 -1.12 0.43
C GLU A 86 -15.53 -2.61 0.19
N CYS A 87 -15.46 -3.35 1.28
CA CYS A 87 -15.48 -4.81 1.31
C CYS A 87 -16.92 -5.30 1.43
N THR A 88 -17.36 -6.12 0.49
CA THR A 88 -18.71 -6.73 0.52
C THR A 88 -18.70 -8.18 0.99
N ALA A 89 -17.53 -8.76 1.20
CA ALA A 89 -17.37 -10.12 1.71
C ALA A 89 -17.14 -10.12 3.23
N GLU A 90 -17.46 -11.25 3.86
CA GLU A 90 -17.17 -11.47 5.29
C GLU A 90 -15.66 -11.50 5.58
N ASP A 91 -14.85 -11.94 4.60
CA ASP A 91 -13.38 -11.93 4.70
C ASP A 91 -12.83 -10.54 4.39
N THR A 92 -12.70 -9.73 5.42
CA THR A 92 -12.11 -8.38 5.36
C THR A 92 -10.58 -8.38 5.32
N ILE A 93 -9.94 -9.54 5.46
CA ILE A 93 -8.47 -9.67 5.40
C ILE A 93 -8.00 -9.73 3.95
N ASN A 94 -8.82 -10.30 3.06
CA ASN A 94 -8.48 -10.41 1.65
C ASN A 94 -8.72 -9.08 0.93
N GLU A 95 -7.64 -8.42 0.54
CA GLU A 95 -7.70 -7.11 -0.12
C GLU A 95 -8.45 -7.12 -1.45
N THR A 96 -8.53 -8.27 -2.15
CA THR A 96 -9.27 -8.38 -3.43
C THR A 96 -10.79 -8.34 -3.24
N ASN A 97 -11.28 -8.38 -2.00
CA ASN A 97 -12.69 -8.21 -1.68
C ASN A 97 -13.11 -6.74 -1.62
N TYR A 98 -12.17 -5.79 -1.64
CA TYR A 98 -12.44 -4.35 -1.64
C TYR A 98 -12.45 -3.83 -3.09
N MET A 99 -13.63 -3.82 -3.71
CA MET A 99 -13.78 -3.48 -5.14
C MET A 99 -14.80 -2.39 -5.42
N TYR A 100 -15.70 -2.11 -4.47
CA TYR A 100 -16.81 -1.18 -4.69
C TYR A 100 -16.47 0.18 -4.13
N TRP A 101 -16.58 1.21 -4.96
CA TRP A 101 -16.31 2.57 -4.55
C TRP A 101 -17.36 3.07 -3.57
N ARG A 102 -16.91 3.73 -2.53
CA ARG A 102 -17.76 4.34 -1.51
C ARG A 102 -18.62 5.42 -2.13
N LYS A 103 -19.87 5.55 -1.60
CA LYS A 103 -20.85 6.55 -2.09
C LYS A 103 -20.93 7.78 -1.20
N ASP A 104 -20.39 7.72 0.00
CA ASP A 104 -20.34 8.80 0.98
C ASP A 104 -19.11 9.70 0.84
N ILE A 105 -18.19 9.35 -0.07
CA ILE A 105 -16.99 10.13 -0.43
C ILE A 105 -17.02 10.37 -1.94
N ASP A 106 -16.74 11.59 -2.38
CA ASP A 106 -16.56 11.88 -3.80
C ASP A 106 -15.21 11.35 -4.29
N THR A 107 -15.24 10.17 -4.88
CA THR A 107 -14.06 9.48 -5.42
C THR A 107 -13.95 9.58 -6.93
N THR A 108 -14.82 10.34 -7.61
CA THR A 108 -15.03 10.31 -9.07
C THR A 108 -13.72 10.45 -9.86
N ALA A 109 -12.92 11.47 -9.59
CA ALA A 109 -11.66 11.67 -10.33
C ALA A 109 -10.66 10.54 -10.12
N ILE A 110 -10.59 9.99 -8.90
CA ILE A 110 -9.70 8.88 -8.56
C ILE A 110 -10.19 7.59 -9.22
N GLU A 111 -11.48 7.30 -9.13
CA GLU A 111 -12.11 6.11 -9.72
C GLU A 111 -11.91 6.07 -11.24
N GLU A 112 -12.21 7.16 -11.94
CA GLU A 112 -12.04 7.28 -13.39
C GLU A 112 -10.58 7.06 -13.80
N TYR A 113 -9.64 7.70 -13.11
CA TYR A 113 -8.22 7.56 -13.40
C TYR A 113 -7.74 6.13 -13.15
N LEU A 114 -8.00 5.57 -11.96
CA LEU A 114 -7.52 4.25 -11.61
C LEU A 114 -8.12 3.15 -12.48
N THR A 115 -9.41 3.23 -12.81
CA THR A 115 -10.08 2.26 -13.68
C THR A 115 -9.51 2.30 -15.10
N LYS A 116 -9.19 3.50 -15.61
CA LYS A 116 -8.60 3.67 -16.94
C LYS A 116 -7.13 3.21 -17.00
N ALA A 117 -6.33 3.57 -16.00
CA ALA A 117 -4.88 3.34 -16.01
C ALA A 117 -4.49 1.94 -15.52
N PHE A 118 -5.28 1.34 -14.61
CA PHE A 118 -4.93 0.12 -13.88
C PHE A 118 -6.00 -0.96 -13.95
N ILE A 119 -7.03 -0.79 -14.77
CA ILE A 119 -8.14 -1.73 -15.05
C ILE A 119 -8.96 -2.06 -13.78
N LYS A 120 -8.40 -2.77 -12.82
CA LYS A 120 -9.13 -3.25 -11.63
C LYS A 120 -8.31 -3.02 -10.35
N PRO A 121 -8.39 -1.83 -9.76
CA PRO A 121 -7.74 -1.56 -8.49
C PRO A 121 -8.50 -2.21 -7.33
N TYR A 122 -7.76 -2.70 -6.34
CA TYR A 122 -8.29 -3.29 -5.11
C TYR A 122 -7.87 -2.47 -3.90
N ARG A 123 -8.79 -2.30 -2.96
CA ARG A 123 -8.57 -1.65 -1.67
C ARG A 123 -7.87 -0.30 -1.81
N ALA A 124 -8.39 0.54 -2.72
CA ALA A 124 -7.94 1.90 -2.85
C ALA A 124 -8.20 2.65 -1.54
N ARG A 125 -7.15 3.29 -1.00
CA ARG A 125 -7.19 4.03 0.26
C ARG A 125 -6.19 5.17 0.26
N ILE A 126 -6.50 6.23 0.98
CA ILE A 126 -5.58 7.32 1.24
C ILE A 126 -4.93 7.09 2.60
N SER A 127 -3.60 7.10 2.63
CA SER A 127 -2.78 7.05 3.84
C SER A 127 -2.31 8.45 4.19
N VAL A 128 -2.59 8.89 5.40
CA VAL A 128 -2.17 10.19 5.95
C VAL A 128 -1.27 9.93 7.14
N MET A 129 -0.01 10.37 7.06
CA MET A 129 0.99 10.23 8.12
C MET A 129 1.53 11.59 8.51
N HIS A 130 1.35 11.98 9.76
CA HIS A 130 1.86 13.26 10.27
C HIS A 130 3.39 13.23 10.45
N GLY A 131 4.01 14.40 10.47
CA GLY A 131 5.47 14.53 10.61
C GLY A 131 6.01 13.91 11.89
N GLY A 132 7.28 13.49 11.85
CA GLY A 132 7.94 12.84 12.97
C GLY A 132 7.51 11.40 13.23
N ASN A 133 6.74 10.79 12.32
CA ASN A 133 6.22 9.43 12.50
C ASN A 133 6.90 8.43 11.57
N GLU A 134 6.93 7.19 12.02
CA GLU A 134 7.49 6.07 11.30
C GLU A 134 6.51 4.88 11.34
N LEU A 135 6.34 4.25 10.18
CA LEU A 135 5.75 2.93 10.06
C LEU A 135 6.89 1.92 10.06
N ASN A 136 7.10 1.25 11.18
CA ASN A 136 8.22 0.34 11.39
C ASN A 136 8.32 -0.78 10.34
N TYR A 137 9.45 -1.47 10.30
CA TYR A 137 9.68 -2.59 9.39
C TYR A 137 8.63 -3.69 9.52
N HIS A 138 7.95 -3.98 8.41
CA HIS A 138 6.93 -5.01 8.30
C HIS A 138 6.90 -5.61 6.88
N ILE A 139 6.13 -6.66 6.70
CA ILE A 139 5.88 -7.31 5.42
C ILE A 139 4.37 -7.36 5.22
N ASP A 140 3.91 -6.92 4.07
CA ASP A 140 2.51 -7.02 3.66
C ASP A 140 2.28 -8.22 2.73
N THR A 141 1.49 -8.00 1.68
CA THR A 141 1.14 -9.02 0.68
C THR A 141 2.29 -9.26 -0.29
N ASP A 142 2.58 -10.54 -0.59
CA ASP A 142 3.56 -10.91 -1.62
C ASP A 142 3.07 -10.55 -3.02
N THR A 143 3.98 -10.17 -3.91
CA THR A 143 3.68 -9.76 -5.29
C THR A 143 3.03 -10.87 -6.12
N SER A 144 3.21 -12.13 -5.74
CA SER A 144 2.50 -13.26 -6.35
C SER A 144 0.99 -13.29 -6.02
N VAL A 145 0.55 -12.47 -5.07
CA VAL A 145 -0.86 -12.32 -4.69
C VAL A 145 -1.40 -10.99 -5.18
N LEU A 146 -0.68 -9.89 -4.92
CA LEU A 146 -1.13 -8.55 -5.26
C LEU A 146 0.07 -7.60 -5.37
N CYS A 147 0.15 -6.85 -6.45
CA CYS A 147 1.12 -5.78 -6.62
C CYS A 147 0.60 -4.49 -5.96
N ARG A 148 1.46 -3.81 -5.22
CA ARG A 148 1.11 -2.56 -4.56
C ARG A 148 1.52 -1.37 -5.40
N VAL A 149 0.60 -0.42 -5.59
CA VAL A 149 0.86 0.86 -6.25
C VAL A 149 0.61 2.00 -5.28
N GLN A 150 1.48 3.01 -5.33
CA GLN A 150 1.38 4.23 -4.53
C GLN A 150 1.46 5.47 -5.42
N ILE A 151 0.61 6.46 -5.15
CA ILE A 151 0.60 7.78 -5.79
C ILE A 151 0.71 8.83 -4.68
N PRO A 152 1.85 9.52 -4.54
CA PRO A 152 2.00 10.57 -3.55
C PRO A 152 1.24 11.82 -3.98
N ALA A 153 0.40 12.36 -3.08
CA ALA A 153 -0.28 13.64 -3.25
C ALA A 153 0.38 14.76 -2.42
N LYS A 154 1.04 14.38 -1.33
CA LYS A 154 1.88 15.28 -0.53
C LYS A 154 3.02 14.49 0.07
N THR A 155 4.25 14.91 -0.21
CA THR A 155 5.46 14.33 0.36
C THR A 155 6.50 15.42 0.57
N THR A 156 7.28 15.30 1.62
CA THR A 156 8.33 16.26 1.97
C THR A 156 9.43 15.50 2.70
N GLY A 157 10.35 14.91 1.94
CA GLY A 157 11.46 14.14 2.50
C GLY A 157 11.05 12.87 3.23
N SER A 158 9.82 12.36 2.98
CA SER A 158 9.41 11.07 3.48
C SER A 158 10.00 9.96 2.63
N LEU A 159 10.51 8.91 3.28
CA LEU A 159 11.19 7.81 2.61
C LEU A 159 10.39 6.52 2.75
N PHE A 160 10.29 5.79 1.65
CA PHE A 160 9.91 4.37 1.67
C PHE A 160 11.20 3.56 1.58
N GLN A 161 11.45 2.69 2.55
CA GLN A 161 12.70 1.94 2.66
C GLN A 161 12.46 0.44 2.72
N TRP A 162 13.32 -0.31 2.04
CA TRP A 162 13.35 -1.77 2.06
C TRP A 162 14.64 -2.27 2.68
N LYS A 163 14.51 -3.37 3.41
CA LYS A 163 15.65 -4.17 3.84
C LYS A 163 15.63 -5.49 3.10
N THR A 164 16.50 -5.61 2.11
CA THR A 164 16.70 -6.85 1.37
C THR A 164 17.74 -7.73 2.08
N LYS A 165 18.13 -8.84 1.48
CA LYS A 165 19.19 -9.71 2.04
C LYS A 165 20.58 -9.06 1.98
N THR A 166 20.80 -8.16 1.04
CA THR A 166 22.13 -7.64 0.70
C THR A 166 22.29 -6.15 0.96
N GLU A 167 21.18 -5.40 0.98
CA GLU A 167 21.21 -3.93 1.05
C GLU A 167 19.95 -3.34 1.65
N GLU A 168 20.03 -2.08 2.06
CA GLU A 168 18.88 -1.22 2.31
C GLU A 168 18.67 -0.31 1.09
N VAL A 169 17.45 -0.28 0.57
CA VAL A 169 17.05 0.54 -0.59
C VAL A 169 16.05 1.57 -0.12
N SER A 170 16.18 2.81 -0.58
CA SER A 170 15.26 3.90 -0.25
C SER A 170 14.67 4.51 -1.51
N LEU A 171 13.42 4.90 -1.43
CA LEU A 171 12.69 5.64 -2.46
C LEU A 171 12.12 6.92 -1.86
N ASP A 172 12.50 8.06 -2.46
CA ASP A 172 11.87 9.35 -2.27
C ASP A 172 10.88 9.57 -3.42
N MET A 173 9.59 9.48 -3.12
CA MET A 173 8.53 9.55 -4.13
C MET A 173 8.29 10.99 -4.55
N GLN A 174 8.18 11.22 -5.86
CA GLN A 174 7.90 12.53 -6.44
C GLN A 174 6.41 12.70 -6.71
N LEU A 175 5.89 13.93 -6.55
CA LEU A 175 4.51 14.27 -6.87
C LEU A 175 4.24 14.09 -8.37
N GLY A 176 3.02 13.66 -8.71
CA GLY A 176 2.63 13.42 -10.11
C GLY A 176 3.09 12.09 -10.68
N GLU A 177 3.74 11.25 -9.89
CA GLU A 177 4.19 9.93 -10.30
C GLU A 177 3.41 8.81 -9.60
N ALA A 178 3.29 7.66 -10.25
CA ALA A 178 2.80 6.43 -9.65
C ALA A 178 3.92 5.40 -9.57
N TYR A 179 4.03 4.73 -8.43
CA TYR A 179 5.10 3.79 -8.13
C TYR A 179 4.54 2.41 -7.84
N PHE A 180 5.13 1.39 -8.47
CA PHE A 180 5.11 0.04 -7.93
C PHE A 180 6.00 0.00 -6.68
N VAL A 181 5.52 -0.60 -5.59
CA VAL A 181 6.29 -0.85 -4.38
C VAL A 181 6.11 -2.30 -3.94
N ASN A 182 7.23 -3.01 -3.83
CA ASN A 182 7.24 -4.43 -3.47
C ASN A 182 7.13 -4.61 -1.96
N THR A 183 5.91 -4.65 -1.45
CA THR A 183 5.61 -4.80 -0.02
C THR A 183 5.78 -6.22 0.51
N GLY A 184 6.10 -7.19 -0.35
CA GLY A 184 6.51 -8.53 0.04
C GLY A 184 7.91 -8.60 0.66
N TRP A 185 8.77 -7.59 0.45
CA TRP A 185 10.01 -7.42 1.19
C TRP A 185 9.77 -6.68 2.50
N LEU A 186 10.67 -6.90 3.47
CA LEU A 186 10.69 -6.15 4.72
C LEU A 186 10.88 -4.66 4.41
N HIS A 187 9.90 -3.81 4.77
CA HIS A 187 9.90 -2.40 4.43
C HIS A 187 9.37 -1.54 5.57
N ARG A 188 9.72 -0.26 5.52
CA ARG A 188 9.22 0.76 6.43
C ARG A 188 8.92 2.07 5.70
N VAL A 189 8.17 2.96 6.36
CA VAL A 189 7.94 4.33 5.89
C VAL A 189 8.38 5.30 6.99
N ILE A 190 9.20 6.27 6.65
CA ILE A 190 9.65 7.33 7.57
C ILE A 190 9.13 8.65 7.04
N ASN A 191 8.50 9.43 7.89
CA ASN A 191 8.14 10.82 7.63
C ASN A 191 8.81 11.74 8.67
N PRO A 192 10.08 12.11 8.47
CA PRO A 192 10.83 12.87 9.45
C PRO A 192 10.44 14.34 9.51
N ALA A 193 9.83 14.85 8.45
CA ALA A 193 9.49 16.26 8.31
C ALA A 193 8.33 16.67 9.22
N ASP A 194 8.24 17.96 9.51
CA ASP A 194 7.11 18.57 10.24
C ASP A 194 5.83 18.63 9.40
N SER A 195 5.83 18.05 8.19
CA SER A 195 4.71 18.06 7.27
C SER A 195 4.03 16.69 7.17
N THR A 196 2.75 16.73 6.84
CA THR A 196 1.95 15.52 6.61
C THR A 196 2.29 14.89 5.27
N ARG A 197 2.56 13.58 5.26
CA ARG A 197 2.64 12.75 4.06
C ARG A 197 1.24 12.22 3.71
N ILE A 198 0.81 12.39 2.45
CA ILE A 198 -0.49 11.92 1.94
C ILE A 198 -0.23 11.12 0.67
N VAL A 199 -0.67 9.86 0.65
CA VAL A 199 -0.45 8.92 -0.47
C VAL A 199 -1.70 8.10 -0.72
N LEU A 200 -2.12 8.01 -1.98
CA LEU A 200 -3.10 7.02 -2.43
C LEU A 200 -2.39 5.67 -2.61
N ILE A 201 -2.97 4.63 -2.03
CA ILE A 201 -2.43 3.26 -2.05
C ILE A 201 -3.51 2.32 -2.56
N PHE A 202 -3.17 1.43 -3.50
CA PHE A 202 -4.06 0.39 -3.97
C PHE A 202 -3.29 -0.85 -4.40
N GLY A 203 -4.00 -1.95 -4.53
CA GLY A 203 -3.48 -3.21 -5.08
C GLY A 203 -3.98 -3.45 -6.48
N ILE A 204 -3.19 -4.14 -7.30
CA ILE A 204 -3.58 -4.64 -8.62
C ILE A 204 -3.02 -6.03 -8.86
N ASP A 205 -3.68 -6.79 -9.72
CA ASP A 205 -3.11 -8.04 -10.21
C ASP A 205 -1.85 -7.76 -11.03
N TYR A 206 -0.86 -8.65 -10.97
CA TYR A 206 0.37 -8.52 -11.74
C TYR A 206 0.09 -8.32 -13.24
N ASP A 207 -0.89 -9.05 -13.79
CA ASP A 207 -1.22 -8.96 -15.20
C ASP A 207 -1.74 -7.58 -15.65
N ASN A 208 -2.28 -6.82 -14.71
CA ASN A 208 -2.77 -5.45 -14.92
C ASN A 208 -1.73 -4.37 -14.61
N LEU A 209 -0.51 -4.75 -14.16
CA LEU A 209 0.55 -3.81 -13.85
C LEU A 209 1.18 -3.28 -15.15
N PRO A 210 1.12 -1.97 -15.41
CA PRO A 210 1.75 -1.39 -16.60
C PRO A 210 3.26 -1.64 -16.62
N ASP A 211 3.82 -1.91 -17.81
CA ASP A 211 5.25 -2.13 -18.03
C ASP A 211 5.91 -3.15 -17.06
N LYS A 212 5.14 -4.15 -16.67
CA LYS A 212 5.50 -5.12 -15.63
C LYS A 212 6.84 -5.83 -15.86
N GLU A 213 7.22 -6.04 -17.12
CA GLU A 213 8.47 -6.72 -17.50
C GLU A 213 9.70 -5.93 -17.04
N ARG A 214 9.62 -4.60 -17.01
CA ARG A 214 10.72 -3.74 -16.49
C ARG A 214 10.93 -3.86 -14.99
N LEU A 215 9.92 -4.38 -14.28
CA LEU A 215 9.95 -4.55 -12.83
C LEU A 215 10.48 -5.93 -12.42
N LEU A 216 10.72 -6.82 -13.38
CA LEU A 216 11.35 -8.10 -13.10
C LEU A 216 12.85 -7.90 -12.84
N VAL A 217 13.35 -8.63 -11.86
CA VAL A 217 14.81 -8.75 -11.66
C VAL A 217 15.31 -9.63 -12.81
N GLY A 218 16.16 -9.07 -13.66
CA GLY A 218 16.78 -9.84 -14.73
C GLY A 218 17.48 -11.08 -14.16
N GLU A 219 17.30 -12.23 -14.78
CA GLU A 219 18.11 -13.40 -14.45
C GLU A 219 19.58 -12.98 -14.62
N LYS A 220 20.33 -13.01 -13.52
CA LYS A 220 21.78 -12.87 -13.60
C LYS A 220 22.30 -14.10 -14.31
N ASN A 221 22.55 -13.99 -15.66
CA ASN A 221 23.31 -14.98 -16.42
C ASN A 221 24.72 -15.12 -15.85
#